data_d4663fbf932b6f865ea876669cc3eaea
#
_entry.id   d4663fbf932b6f865ea876669cc3eaea
#
_cell.length_a   1.000
_cell.length_b   1.000
_cell.length_c   1.000
_cell.angle_alpha   90.00
_cell.angle_beta   90.00
_cell.angle_gamma   90.00
#
_symmetry.space_group_name_H-M   'P 1'
#
loop_
_entity.id
_entity.type
_entity.pdbx_description
1 polymer ?
#
loop_
_entity_poly.entity_id
_entity_poly.type
_entity_poly.pdbx_seq_one_letter_code
_entity_poly.pdbx_strand_id
1 'polypeptide(L)'
;MKPKEKPHYVSNKDFSNAVVEYCTSIKEAKEIGKPHPVVTNYIATCFLKIAEGLSHKANFVRYTYREEMVMDAVENCLKAIENYDIEAATRSGKPNAFAYFTQISWYAFLRRIQKEKKQQDIKMKYIAEADISHFLGDDEGGGFQQQTSPFVDTLRQRIDVAKR
;
A
#
# COMPACT_ATOMS: atom_id res chain seq x y z
N MET A 1 -10.61 -4.63 37.60
CA MET A 1 -10.53 -4.44 36.13
C MET A 1 -9.06 -4.30 35.75
N LYS A 2 -8.47 -5.25 35.06
CA LYS A 2 -7.11 -5.09 34.53
C LYS A 2 -7.18 -4.02 33.43
N PRO A 3 -6.28 -3.02 33.40
CA PRO A 3 -6.25 -2.06 32.30
C PRO A 3 -6.05 -2.83 30.99
N LYS A 4 -6.90 -2.58 29.98
CA LYS A 4 -6.71 -3.10 28.64
C LYS A 4 -5.34 -2.59 28.19
N GLU A 5 -4.37 -3.48 28.07
CA GLU A 5 -3.09 -3.18 27.42
C GLU A 5 -3.41 -2.64 26.03
N LYS A 6 -3.12 -1.35 25.84
CA LYS A 6 -3.18 -0.77 24.51
C LYS A 6 -2.18 -1.55 23.65
N PRO A 7 -2.55 -2.05 22.47
CA PRO A 7 -1.61 -2.74 21.61
C PRO A 7 -0.36 -1.86 21.47
N HIS A 8 0.81 -2.45 21.72
CA HIS A 8 2.09 -1.76 21.69
C HIS A 8 2.29 -1.14 20.31
N TYR A 9 1.95 0.13 20.21
CA TYR A 9 2.28 0.92 19.04
C TYR A 9 3.79 1.22 19.05
N VAL A 10 4.36 1.52 17.90
CA VAL A 10 5.79 1.77 17.76
C VAL A 10 6.22 2.98 18.61
N SER A 11 7.21 2.81 19.49
CA SER A 11 7.82 3.92 20.20
C SER A 11 8.66 4.74 19.21
N ASN A 12 8.29 6.00 18.98
CA ASN A 12 9.01 6.85 18.04
C ASN A 12 10.49 7.04 18.43
N LYS A 13 10.78 7.16 19.72
CA LYS A 13 12.15 7.32 20.22
C LYS A 13 13.02 6.12 19.92
N ASP A 14 12.56 4.93 20.30
CA ASP A 14 13.31 3.68 20.14
C ASP A 14 13.46 3.33 18.67
N PHE A 15 12.41 3.53 17.89
CA PHE A 15 12.43 3.32 16.46
C PHE A 15 13.39 4.29 15.74
N SER A 16 13.36 5.58 16.08
CA SER A 16 14.27 6.56 15.50
C SER A 16 15.73 6.24 15.83
N ASN A 17 16.03 5.82 17.06
CA ASN A 17 17.38 5.40 17.45
C ASN A 17 17.82 4.17 16.66
N ALA A 18 16.97 3.15 16.52
CA ALA A 18 17.30 1.95 15.77
C ALA A 18 17.56 2.25 14.28
N VAL A 19 16.79 3.16 13.68
CA VAL A 19 17.01 3.60 12.29
C VAL A 19 18.36 4.34 12.16
N VAL A 20 18.69 5.22 13.09
CA VAL A 20 19.98 5.96 13.08
C VAL A 20 21.14 4.98 13.20
N GLU A 21 21.09 4.02 14.14
CA GLU A 21 22.12 2.99 14.31
C GLU A 21 22.30 2.16 13.04
N TYR A 22 21.21 1.74 12.42
CA TYR A 22 21.25 0.98 11.18
C TYR A 22 21.85 1.79 10.03
N CYS A 23 21.42 3.04 9.83
CA CYS A 23 21.99 3.90 8.79
C CYS A 23 23.47 4.23 9.02
N THR A 24 23.92 4.34 10.28
CA THR A 24 25.33 4.49 10.63
C THR A 24 26.12 3.24 10.24
N SER A 25 25.59 2.05 10.56
CA SER A 25 26.22 0.78 10.18
C SER A 25 26.35 0.59 8.66
N ILE A 26 25.39 1.10 7.89
CA ILE A 26 25.45 1.12 6.42
C ILE A 26 26.61 2.01 5.93
N LYS A 27 26.75 3.22 6.50
CA LYS A 27 27.84 4.14 6.15
C LYS A 27 29.20 3.52 6.45
N GLU A 28 29.37 2.96 7.63
CA GLU A 28 30.59 2.26 8.03
C GLU A 28 30.90 1.06 7.12
N ALA A 29 29.91 0.25 6.78
CA ALA A 29 30.09 -0.88 5.88
C ALA A 29 30.52 -0.43 4.48
N LYS A 30 29.98 0.67 3.96
CA LYS A 30 30.40 1.26 2.67
C LYS A 30 31.85 1.76 2.70
N GLU A 31 32.29 2.40 3.78
CA GLU A 31 33.65 2.90 3.93
C GLU A 31 34.66 1.78 3.96
N ILE A 32 34.34 0.64 4.57
CA ILE A 32 35.23 -0.53 4.73
C ILE A 32 35.09 -1.50 3.54
N GLY A 33 34.17 -1.25 2.60
CA GLY A 33 33.91 -2.14 1.46
C GLY A 33 33.26 -3.47 1.85
N LYS A 34 32.54 -3.52 2.97
CA LYS A 34 31.78 -4.70 3.41
C LYS A 34 30.37 -4.72 2.77
N PRO A 35 29.79 -5.93 2.66
CA PRO A 35 28.43 -6.05 2.16
C PRO A 35 27.44 -5.29 3.07
N HIS A 36 26.33 -4.82 2.48
CA HIS A 36 25.27 -4.12 3.18
C HIS A 36 24.74 -4.94 4.37
N PRO A 37 24.62 -4.34 5.56
CA PRO A 37 24.00 -5.01 6.71
C PRO A 37 22.52 -5.28 6.43
N VAL A 38 22.02 -6.39 6.93
CA VAL A 38 20.60 -6.75 6.82
C VAL A 38 19.79 -5.90 7.80
N VAL A 39 18.61 -5.43 7.37
CA VAL A 39 17.67 -4.71 8.24
C VAL A 39 17.29 -5.60 9.44
N THR A 40 17.31 -5.03 10.63
CA THR A 40 16.96 -5.76 11.86
C THR A 40 15.48 -6.14 11.89
N ASN A 41 15.16 -7.26 12.52
CA ASN A 41 13.76 -7.69 12.71
C ASN A 41 12.93 -6.64 13.42
N TYR A 42 13.50 -5.88 14.34
CA TYR A 42 12.83 -4.80 15.04
C TYR A 42 12.36 -3.71 14.07
N ILE A 43 13.25 -3.22 13.20
CA ILE A 43 12.93 -2.18 12.20
C ILE A 43 11.87 -2.70 11.22
N ALA A 44 12.03 -3.93 10.71
CA ALA A 44 11.07 -4.54 9.80
C ALA A 44 9.68 -4.68 10.44
N THR A 45 9.62 -5.08 11.71
CA THR A 45 8.37 -5.15 12.48
C THR A 45 7.76 -3.77 12.68
N CYS A 46 8.56 -2.74 12.90
CA CYS A 46 8.08 -1.36 13.01
C CYS A 46 7.46 -0.88 11.70
N PHE A 47 8.08 -1.15 10.55
CA PHE A 47 7.51 -0.83 9.25
C PHE A 47 6.15 -1.51 9.03
N LEU A 48 6.05 -2.79 9.36
CA LEU A 48 4.80 -3.54 9.26
C LEU A 48 3.71 -2.91 10.15
N LYS A 49 4.02 -2.63 11.41
CA LYS A 49 3.06 -2.00 12.35
C LYS A 49 2.61 -0.61 11.89
N ILE A 50 3.52 0.20 11.34
CA ILE A 50 3.18 1.52 10.78
C ILE A 50 2.22 1.37 9.61
N ALA A 51 2.53 0.49 8.66
CA ALA A 51 1.71 0.25 7.49
C ALA A 51 0.34 -0.34 7.85
N GLU A 52 0.29 -1.34 8.73
CA GLU A 52 -0.97 -1.91 9.22
C GLU A 52 -1.82 -0.87 9.94
N GLY A 53 -1.23 -0.09 10.85
CA GLY A 53 -1.93 0.98 11.55
C GLY A 53 -2.52 2.02 10.59
N LEU A 54 -1.78 2.38 9.54
CA LEU A 54 -2.24 3.29 8.50
C LEU A 54 -3.38 2.69 7.68
N SER A 55 -3.31 1.40 7.36
CA SER A 55 -4.32 0.69 6.54
C SER A 55 -5.70 0.62 7.18
N HIS A 56 -5.78 0.77 8.50
CA HIS A 56 -7.04 0.76 9.24
C HIS A 56 -7.70 2.15 9.31
N LYS A 57 -7.05 3.20 8.83
CA LYS A 57 -7.68 4.53 8.77
C LYS A 57 -8.83 4.56 7.76
N ALA A 58 -9.80 5.45 8.00
CA ALA A 58 -11.01 5.58 7.20
C ALA A 58 -10.74 5.72 5.69
N ASN A 59 -9.62 6.34 5.32
CA ASN A 59 -9.22 6.53 3.93
C ASN A 59 -8.85 5.23 3.21
N PHE A 60 -8.44 4.20 3.94
CA PHE A 60 -7.85 2.99 3.37
C PHE A 60 -8.56 1.69 3.74
N VAL A 61 -9.36 1.68 4.81
CA VAL A 61 -9.96 0.46 5.38
C VAL A 61 -10.90 -0.28 4.42
N ARG A 62 -11.48 0.40 3.44
CA ARG A 62 -12.48 -0.17 2.53
C ARG A 62 -11.90 -0.83 1.27
N TYR A 63 -10.60 -0.76 1.05
CA TYR A 63 -9.98 -1.38 -0.12
C TYR A 63 -9.81 -2.88 0.07
N THR A 64 -10.21 -3.67 -0.93
CA THR A 64 -10.10 -5.14 -0.91
C THR A 64 -8.65 -5.61 -0.95
N TYR A 65 -7.76 -4.80 -1.56
CA TYR A 65 -6.32 -5.03 -1.69
C TYR A 65 -5.51 -4.34 -0.59
N ARG A 66 -6.06 -4.25 0.63
CA ARG A 66 -5.40 -3.60 1.77
C ARG A 66 -4.11 -4.30 2.18
N GLU A 67 -4.07 -5.63 2.11
CA GLU A 67 -2.87 -6.40 2.42
C GLU A 67 -1.73 -6.10 1.45
N GLU A 68 -2.02 -6.01 0.16
CA GLU A 68 -1.05 -5.61 -0.86
C GLU A 68 -0.57 -4.17 -0.65
N MET A 69 -1.45 -3.26 -0.21
CA MET A 69 -1.06 -1.89 0.16
C MET A 69 -0.05 -1.89 1.30
N VAL A 70 -0.27 -2.71 2.34
CA VAL A 70 0.64 -2.87 3.47
C VAL A 70 1.99 -3.42 3.02
N MET A 71 2.00 -4.46 2.19
CA MET A 71 3.25 -5.05 1.69
C MET A 71 4.04 -4.10 0.80
N ASP A 72 3.36 -3.35 -0.09
CA ASP A 72 3.99 -2.30 -0.89
C ASP A 72 4.62 -1.20 -0.01
N ALA A 73 3.96 -0.82 1.08
CA ALA A 73 4.48 0.16 2.02
C ALA A 73 5.75 -0.35 2.72
N VAL A 74 5.73 -1.58 3.20
CA VAL A 74 6.91 -2.22 3.83
C VAL A 74 8.08 -2.28 2.86
N GLU A 75 7.84 -2.72 1.62
CA GLU A 75 8.88 -2.76 0.57
C GLU A 75 9.47 -1.37 0.31
N ASN A 76 8.62 -0.34 0.20
CA ASN A 76 9.08 1.03 -0.02
C ASN A 76 9.86 1.58 1.19
N CYS A 77 9.46 1.25 2.42
CA CYS A 77 10.19 1.63 3.61
C CYS A 77 11.58 0.96 3.66
N LEU A 78 11.67 -0.34 3.31
CA LEU A 78 12.94 -1.07 3.24
C LEU A 78 13.90 -0.47 2.20
N LYS A 79 13.38 0.00 1.06
CA LYS A 79 14.18 0.69 0.03
C LYS A 79 14.58 2.10 0.48
N ALA A 80 13.72 2.79 1.19
CA ALA A 80 13.92 4.18 1.57
C ALA A 80 14.84 4.35 2.78
N ILE A 81 15.01 3.32 3.62
CA ILE A 81 15.84 3.42 4.83
C ILE A 81 17.29 3.77 4.53
N GLU A 82 17.82 3.33 3.40
CA GLU A 82 19.19 3.63 2.98
C GLU A 82 19.41 5.12 2.68
N ASN A 83 18.33 5.82 2.31
CA ASN A 83 18.35 7.24 1.97
C ASN A 83 17.87 8.12 3.14
N TYR A 84 17.66 7.56 4.32
CA TYR A 84 17.27 8.33 5.49
C TYR A 84 18.40 9.27 5.92
N ASP A 85 18.11 10.57 5.92
CA ASP A 85 19.10 11.60 6.27
C ASP A 85 19.17 11.77 7.79
N ILE A 86 20.22 11.20 8.39
CA ILE A 86 20.48 11.29 9.82
C ILE A 86 20.73 12.74 10.24
N GLU A 87 21.41 13.52 9.41
CA GLU A 87 21.79 14.90 9.75
C GLU A 87 20.56 15.82 9.74
N ALA A 88 19.69 15.69 8.74
CA ALA A 88 18.41 16.41 8.71
C ALA A 88 17.52 16.01 9.88
N ALA A 89 17.48 14.72 10.22
CA ALA A 89 16.69 14.20 11.34
C ALA A 89 17.19 14.71 12.69
N THR A 90 18.52 14.85 12.86
CA THR A 90 19.14 15.34 14.11
C THR A 90 19.14 16.86 14.23
N ARG A 91 19.10 17.59 13.12
CA ARG A 91 19.09 19.06 13.08
C ARG A 91 17.91 19.67 13.85
N SER A 92 16.76 19.00 13.84
CA SER A 92 15.58 19.42 14.62
C SER A 92 15.66 19.06 16.10
N GLY A 93 16.73 18.40 16.56
CA GLY A 93 16.92 17.92 17.92
C GLY A 93 16.02 16.75 18.34
N LYS A 94 15.09 16.34 17.48
CA LYS A 94 14.18 15.21 17.72
C LYS A 94 13.99 14.44 16.42
N PRO A 95 14.81 13.43 16.15
CA PRO A 95 14.63 12.57 14.97
C PRO A 95 13.24 11.93 15.02
N ASN A 96 12.50 12.06 13.93
CA ASN A 96 11.14 11.54 13.79
C ASN A 96 11.06 10.56 12.61
N ALA A 97 11.67 9.41 12.77
CA ALA A 97 11.62 8.34 11.79
C ALA A 97 10.18 7.84 11.57
N PHE A 98 9.36 7.85 12.63
CA PHE A 98 7.96 7.44 12.54
C PHE A 98 7.17 8.28 11.52
N ALA A 99 7.29 9.60 11.56
CA ALA A 99 6.61 10.48 10.62
C ALA A 99 7.14 10.28 9.19
N TYR A 100 8.44 10.13 9.03
CA TYR A 100 9.07 9.91 7.73
C TYR A 100 8.58 8.63 7.07
N PHE A 101 8.62 7.49 7.76
CA PHE A 101 8.17 6.22 7.20
C PHE A 101 6.64 6.11 7.09
N THR A 102 5.88 6.80 7.92
CA THR A 102 4.43 6.94 7.75
C THR A 102 4.10 7.66 6.44
N GLN A 103 4.84 8.70 6.09
CA GLN A 103 4.66 9.42 4.83
C GLN A 103 5.01 8.54 3.62
N ILE A 104 6.09 7.76 3.69
CA ILE A 104 6.45 6.80 2.64
C ILE A 104 5.35 5.76 2.44
N SER A 105 4.81 5.22 3.54
CA SER A 105 3.69 4.27 3.52
C SER A 105 2.43 4.87 2.89
N TRP A 106 2.13 6.12 3.22
CA TRP A 106 1.01 6.86 2.63
C TRP A 106 1.13 6.96 1.11
N TYR A 107 2.28 7.38 0.60
CA TYR A 107 2.50 7.45 -0.84
C TYR A 107 2.51 6.09 -1.53
N ALA A 108 2.98 5.04 -0.85
CA ALA A 108 2.88 3.68 -1.37
C ALA A 108 1.43 3.25 -1.54
N PHE A 109 0.57 3.56 -0.57
CA PHE A 109 -0.87 3.29 -0.63
C PHE A 109 -1.54 4.03 -1.80
N LEU A 110 -1.25 5.32 -1.97
CA LEU A 110 -1.79 6.09 -3.08
C LEU A 110 -1.37 5.52 -4.44
N ARG A 111 -0.11 5.12 -4.58
CA ARG A 111 0.38 4.48 -5.83
C ARG A 111 -0.32 3.16 -6.11
N ARG A 112 -0.55 2.33 -5.10
CA ARG A 112 -1.31 1.08 -5.26
C ARG A 112 -2.73 1.36 -5.71
N ILE A 113 -3.42 2.29 -5.07
CA ILE A 113 -4.79 2.67 -5.44
C ILE A 113 -4.86 3.14 -6.90
N GLN A 114 -3.92 3.98 -7.34
CA GLN A 114 -3.85 4.44 -8.72
C GLN A 114 -3.59 3.29 -9.70
N LYS A 115 -2.69 2.37 -9.35
CA LYS A 115 -2.38 1.17 -10.15
C LYS A 115 -3.61 0.28 -10.31
N GLU A 116 -4.32 -0.01 -9.22
CA GLU A 116 -5.54 -0.84 -9.24
C GLU A 116 -6.65 -0.17 -10.06
N LYS A 117 -6.85 1.15 -9.88
CA LYS A 117 -7.81 1.91 -10.68
C LYS A 117 -7.48 1.83 -12.18
N LYS A 118 -6.23 2.04 -12.56
CA LYS A 118 -5.78 1.93 -13.94
C LYS A 118 -6.03 0.53 -14.52
N GLN A 119 -5.79 -0.53 -13.73
CA GLN A 119 -6.07 -1.90 -14.14
C GLN A 119 -7.57 -2.15 -14.34
N GLN A 120 -8.41 -1.60 -13.48
CA GLN A 120 -9.86 -1.67 -13.64
C GLN A 120 -10.33 -0.96 -14.92
N ASP A 121 -9.79 0.23 -15.20
CA ASP A 121 -10.10 0.99 -16.41
C ASP A 121 -9.69 0.22 -17.67
N ILE A 122 -8.53 -0.42 -17.67
CA ILE A 122 -8.06 -1.27 -18.78
C ILE A 122 -9.00 -2.46 -18.99
N LYS A 123 -9.36 -3.16 -17.91
CA LYS A 123 -10.30 -4.29 -17.97
C LYS A 123 -11.65 -3.85 -18.51
N MET A 124 -12.17 -2.70 -18.08
CA MET A 124 -13.45 -2.17 -18.55
C MET A 124 -13.41 -1.80 -20.04
N LYS A 125 -12.32 -1.18 -20.51
CA LYS A 125 -12.14 -0.90 -21.92
C LYS A 125 -12.09 -2.17 -22.76
N TYR A 126 -11.34 -3.17 -22.31
CA TYR A 126 -11.25 -4.46 -23.00
C TYR A 126 -12.63 -5.15 -23.11
N ILE A 127 -13.40 -5.17 -22.01
CA ILE A 127 -14.76 -5.71 -22.00
C ILE A 127 -15.67 -4.91 -22.95
N ALA A 128 -15.52 -3.59 -23.01
CA ALA A 128 -16.32 -2.73 -23.88
C ALA A 128 -16.00 -2.95 -25.36
N GLU A 129 -14.74 -3.27 -25.71
CA GLU A 129 -14.30 -3.55 -27.07
C GLU A 129 -14.63 -4.98 -27.52
N ALA A 130 -14.65 -5.93 -26.60
CA ALA A 130 -14.89 -7.36 -26.90
C ALA A 130 -16.36 -7.72 -27.21
N ASP A 131 -17.22 -6.73 -27.37
CA ASP A 131 -18.67 -6.89 -27.60
C ASP A 131 -19.31 -7.92 -26.65
N ILE A 132 -19.69 -7.44 -25.46
CA ILE A 132 -20.26 -8.26 -24.38
C ILE A 132 -21.50 -9.04 -24.83
N SER A 133 -22.21 -8.59 -25.88
CA SER A 133 -23.35 -9.31 -26.42
C SER A 133 -23.00 -10.74 -26.83
N HIS A 134 -21.78 -10.99 -27.30
CA HIS A 134 -21.29 -12.31 -27.63
C HIS A 134 -21.01 -13.20 -26.41
N PHE A 135 -20.66 -12.61 -25.24
CA PHE A 135 -20.44 -13.33 -23.98
C PHE A 135 -21.71 -13.56 -23.17
N LEU A 136 -22.74 -12.74 -23.38
CA LEU A 136 -24.01 -12.85 -22.67
C LEU A 136 -25.00 -13.77 -23.40
N GLY A 137 -24.53 -14.42 -24.48
CA GLY A 137 -25.22 -15.49 -25.20
C GLY A 137 -26.38 -14.96 -26.03
N ASP A 138 -26.26 -15.01 -27.35
CA ASP A 138 -27.34 -15.37 -28.23
C ASP A 138 -27.73 -16.80 -27.88
N ASP A 139 -28.42 -17.01 -26.77
CA ASP A 139 -29.16 -18.23 -26.53
C ASP A 139 -30.43 -18.14 -27.38
N GLU A 140 -30.26 -18.38 -28.69
CA GLU A 140 -31.32 -18.59 -29.62
C GLU A 140 -32.02 -19.92 -29.27
N GLY A 141 -32.80 -19.94 -28.22
CA GLY A 141 -33.58 -21.13 -27.95
C GLY A 141 -34.16 -21.27 -26.56
N GLY A 142 -34.94 -20.32 -26.10
CA GLY A 142 -35.76 -20.54 -24.91
C GLY A 142 -36.24 -19.25 -24.26
N GLY A 143 -37.48 -18.94 -24.45
CA GLY A 143 -38.15 -17.75 -23.95
C GLY A 143 -38.04 -17.52 -22.43
N PHE A 144 -36.87 -17.07 -22.02
CA PHE A 144 -36.69 -16.43 -20.73
C PHE A 144 -36.81 -14.93 -20.94
N GLN A 145 -37.86 -14.34 -20.39
CA GLN A 145 -37.98 -12.89 -20.28
C GLN A 145 -36.69 -12.32 -19.73
N GLN A 146 -36.05 -11.45 -20.49
CA GLN A 146 -34.87 -10.67 -20.10
C GLN A 146 -35.20 -9.81 -18.86
N GLN A 147 -35.10 -10.41 -17.69
CA GLN A 147 -34.79 -9.64 -16.49
C GLN A 147 -33.31 -9.40 -16.55
N THR A 148 -32.90 -8.26 -17.11
CA THR A 148 -31.53 -7.79 -17.04
C THR A 148 -31.12 -7.76 -15.56
N SER A 149 -30.18 -8.62 -15.20
CA SER A 149 -29.65 -8.65 -13.85
C SER A 149 -29.15 -7.24 -13.48
N PRO A 150 -29.42 -6.71 -12.28
CA PRO A 150 -28.88 -5.42 -11.82
C PRO A 150 -27.36 -5.31 -12.00
N PHE A 151 -26.68 -6.44 -12.04
CA PHE A 151 -25.26 -6.53 -12.32
C PHE A 151 -24.92 -6.12 -13.76
N VAL A 152 -25.70 -6.56 -14.74
CA VAL A 152 -25.49 -6.21 -16.17
C VAL A 152 -25.73 -4.72 -16.41
N ASP A 153 -26.73 -4.13 -15.77
CA ASP A 153 -27.02 -2.70 -15.90
C ASP A 153 -25.90 -1.86 -15.25
N THR A 154 -25.37 -2.31 -14.12
CA THR A 154 -24.21 -1.67 -13.47
C THR A 154 -22.97 -1.76 -14.36
N LEU A 155 -22.73 -2.90 -15.02
CA LEU A 155 -21.63 -3.07 -15.96
C LEU A 155 -21.78 -2.13 -17.17
N ARG A 156 -22.97 -2.04 -17.77
CA ARG A 156 -23.25 -1.12 -18.89
C ARG A 156 -22.95 0.33 -18.51
N GLN A 157 -23.45 0.78 -17.37
CA GLN A 157 -23.19 2.15 -16.89
C GLN A 157 -21.69 2.43 -16.73
N ARG A 158 -20.93 1.49 -16.18
CA ARG A 158 -19.48 1.63 -16.01
C ARG A 158 -18.73 1.64 -17.35
N ILE A 159 -19.18 0.86 -18.31
CA ILE A 159 -18.64 0.84 -19.67
C ILE A 159 -18.87 2.17 -20.38
N ASP A 160 -20.09 2.73 -20.27
CA ASP A 160 -20.43 4.01 -20.89
C ASP A 160 -19.62 5.18 -20.31
N VAL A 161 -19.30 5.13 -19.00
CA VAL A 161 -18.42 6.09 -18.36
C VAL A 161 -16.95 5.94 -18.85
N ALA A 162 -16.50 4.72 -19.10
CA ALA A 162 -15.13 4.47 -19.57
C ALA A 162 -14.90 4.82 -21.06
N LYS A 163 -15.98 4.93 -21.86
CA LYS A 163 -15.93 5.35 -23.27
C LYS A 163 -15.87 6.87 -23.46
N ARG A 164 -16.15 7.65 -22.43
CA ARG A 164 -16.04 9.13 -22.42
C ARG A 164 -14.67 9.59 -21.98
#